data_da9c3ea90d71274baa20beacbad0c8b6
#
_entry.id   da9c3ea90d71274baa20beacbad0c8b6
#
_cell.length_a   1.000
_cell.length_b   1.000
_cell.length_c   1.000
_cell.angle_alpha   90.00
_cell.angle_beta   90.00
_cell.angle_gamma   90.00
#
_symmetry.space_group_name_H-M   'P 1'
#
loop_
_entity.id
_entity.type
_entity.pdbx_description
1 polymer ?
#
loop_
_entity_poly.entity_id
_entity_poly.type
_entity_poly.pdbx_seq_one_letter_code
_entity_poly.pdbx_strand_id
1 'polypeptide(L)'
;MTYNQGYTAKQHSVPVKRYCQTLNLKNNPALIAEYRKIHSKKEAWPEIRKGIRSVGILEMEIYISGFQVFMIIETPLDFDWETAMNTLSHLPKQAEWEEYVSEFQECAPKSTSAEKWKLMERMFYLYAVSYTHLTLPTKLE
;
A
#
# COMPACT_ATOMS: atom_id res chain seq x y z
N MET A 1 9.25 -8.71 -18.39
CA MET A 1 8.06 -8.04 -18.84
C MET A 1 8.18 -6.54 -18.68
N THR A 2 7.77 -5.81 -19.67
CA THR A 2 7.86 -4.37 -19.59
C THR A 2 6.53 -3.81 -19.07
N TYR A 3 6.60 -2.66 -18.40
CA TYR A 3 5.41 -2.07 -17.81
C TYR A 3 4.37 -1.64 -18.84
N ASN A 4 4.74 -1.46 -20.09
CA ASN A 4 3.75 -1.09 -21.11
C ASN A 4 2.89 -2.27 -21.56
N GLN A 5 3.14 -3.46 -21.01
CA GLN A 5 2.28 -4.62 -21.25
C GLN A 5 1.21 -4.74 -20.16
N GLY A 6 1.23 -3.88 -19.17
CA GLY A 6 0.36 -3.99 -18.02
C GLY A 6 0.77 -5.10 -17.08
N TYR A 7 0.04 -5.24 -16.00
CA TYR A 7 0.32 -6.26 -14.99
C TYR A 7 -0.96 -7.04 -14.70
N THR A 8 -0.83 -8.35 -14.63
CA THR A 8 -1.97 -9.19 -14.34
C THR A 8 -2.44 -8.96 -12.91
N ALA A 9 -3.72 -8.70 -12.74
CA ALA A 9 -4.28 -8.49 -11.43
C ALA A 9 -4.68 -9.82 -10.82
N LYS A 10 -4.48 -9.92 -9.50
CA LYS A 10 -4.89 -11.11 -8.76
C LYS A 10 -6.40 -11.15 -8.66
N GLN A 11 -6.98 -12.32 -8.89
CA GLN A 11 -8.40 -12.51 -8.68
C GLN A 11 -8.64 -12.97 -7.24
N HIS A 12 -9.69 -12.44 -6.64
CA HIS A 12 -10.04 -12.78 -5.27
C HIS A 12 -11.34 -13.55 -5.24
N SER A 13 -11.46 -14.46 -4.28
CA SER A 13 -12.67 -15.25 -4.13
C SER A 13 -13.82 -14.51 -3.44
N VAL A 14 -13.55 -13.31 -2.94
CA VAL A 14 -14.54 -12.48 -2.26
C VAL A 14 -14.53 -11.09 -2.87
N PRO A 15 -15.61 -10.34 -2.72
CA PRO A 15 -15.59 -8.94 -3.15
C PRO A 15 -14.54 -8.16 -2.37
N VAL A 16 -13.90 -7.21 -3.03
CA VAL A 16 -12.82 -6.45 -2.40
C VAL A 16 -13.07 -4.96 -2.57
N LYS A 17 -12.44 -4.19 -1.69
CA LYS A 17 -12.35 -2.74 -1.84
C LYS A 17 -10.87 -2.36 -1.92
N ARG A 18 -10.59 -1.18 -2.44
CA ARG A 18 -9.23 -0.76 -2.74
C ARG A 18 -8.90 0.55 -2.04
N TYR A 19 -7.67 0.61 -1.53
CA TYR A 19 -7.09 1.85 -1.00
C TYR A 19 -5.89 2.20 -1.86
N CYS A 20 -5.73 3.47 -2.18
CA CYS A 20 -4.55 3.96 -2.88
C CYS A 20 -3.84 4.98 -2.02
N GLN A 21 -2.53 4.88 -1.97
CA GLN A 21 -1.72 5.78 -1.16
C GLN A 21 -0.53 6.25 -1.98
N THR A 22 0.05 7.37 -1.59
CA THR A 22 1.23 7.89 -2.28
C THR A 22 2.24 8.42 -1.27
N LEU A 23 3.49 8.46 -1.72
CA LEU A 23 4.61 8.90 -0.92
C LEU A 23 5.74 9.28 -1.88
N ASN A 24 6.51 10.29 -1.54
CA ASN A 24 7.67 10.64 -2.34
C ASN A 24 8.93 10.03 -1.73
N LEU A 25 9.80 9.54 -2.60
CA LEU A 25 11.15 9.14 -2.18
C LEU A 25 12.05 10.37 -2.21
N LYS A 26 13.16 10.30 -1.51
CA LYS A 26 14.18 11.33 -1.64
C LYS A 26 14.65 11.36 -3.10
N ASN A 27 14.79 12.57 -3.64
CA ASN A 27 15.14 12.70 -5.06
C ASN A 27 16.64 12.48 -5.25
N ASN A 28 17.06 11.23 -5.12
CA ASN A 28 18.45 10.81 -5.22
C ASN A 28 18.48 9.50 -6.00
N PRO A 29 19.07 9.49 -7.20
CA PRO A 29 19.02 8.29 -8.05
C PRO A 29 19.58 7.03 -7.40
N ALA A 30 20.64 7.17 -6.60
CA ALA A 30 21.24 5.99 -5.94
C ALA A 30 20.30 5.43 -4.89
N LEU A 31 19.64 6.30 -4.12
CA LEU A 31 18.68 5.85 -3.12
C LEU A 31 17.44 5.23 -3.78
N ILE A 32 16.99 5.81 -4.88
CA ILE A 32 15.84 5.26 -5.60
C ILE A 32 16.17 3.86 -6.12
N ALA A 33 17.35 3.68 -6.69
CA ALA A 33 17.77 2.38 -7.20
C ALA A 33 17.83 1.35 -6.07
N GLU A 34 18.35 1.73 -4.92
CA GLU A 34 18.44 0.83 -3.78
C GLU A 34 17.05 0.50 -3.24
N TYR A 35 16.16 1.47 -3.19
CA TYR A 35 14.77 1.26 -2.75
C TYR A 35 14.08 0.22 -3.63
N ARG A 36 14.27 0.33 -4.95
CA ARG A 36 13.70 -0.65 -5.86
C ARG A 36 14.28 -2.03 -5.60
N LYS A 37 15.58 -2.10 -5.34
CA LYS A 37 16.28 -3.36 -5.15
C LYS A 37 15.81 -4.08 -3.89
N ILE A 38 15.66 -3.36 -2.78
CA ILE A 38 15.26 -4.02 -1.52
C ILE A 38 13.84 -4.55 -1.59
N HIS A 39 12.99 -3.96 -2.43
CA HIS A 39 11.62 -4.43 -2.60
C HIS A 39 11.54 -5.61 -3.55
N SER A 40 12.57 -5.83 -4.38
CA SER A 40 12.53 -6.92 -5.36
C SER A 40 12.98 -8.25 -4.78
N LYS A 41 13.63 -8.25 -3.62
CA LYS A 41 14.17 -9.47 -3.05
C LYS A 41 13.11 -10.16 -2.22
N LYS A 42 12.68 -11.32 -2.66
CA LYS A 42 11.60 -12.02 -1.99
C LYS A 42 11.97 -12.51 -0.60
N GLU A 43 13.22 -12.89 -0.43
CA GLU A 43 13.66 -13.42 0.85
C GLU A 43 14.03 -12.34 1.86
N ALA A 44 14.15 -11.10 1.41
CA ALA A 44 14.47 -10.03 2.34
C ALA A 44 13.24 -9.69 3.15
N TRP A 45 13.37 -9.69 4.45
CA TRP A 45 12.32 -9.31 5.39
C TRP A 45 11.02 -10.10 5.18
N PRO A 46 11.06 -11.44 5.26
CA PRO A 46 9.84 -12.22 5.03
C PRO A 46 8.73 -11.93 6.04
N GLU A 47 9.10 -11.45 7.22
CA GLU A 47 8.11 -11.10 8.23
C GLU A 47 7.19 -9.97 7.76
N ILE A 48 7.68 -9.11 6.89
CA ILE A 48 6.89 -7.97 6.42
C ILE A 48 5.72 -8.46 5.57
N ARG A 49 6.00 -9.31 4.58
CA ARG A 49 4.93 -9.86 3.74
C ARG A 49 3.94 -10.68 4.57
N LYS A 50 4.48 -11.46 5.50
CA LYS A 50 3.63 -12.28 6.36
C LYS A 50 2.73 -11.41 7.24
N GLY A 51 3.30 -10.34 7.82
CA GLY A 51 2.53 -9.44 8.66
C GLY A 51 1.43 -8.72 7.90
N ILE A 52 1.75 -8.25 6.69
CA ILE A 52 0.76 -7.58 5.86
C ILE A 52 -0.44 -8.51 5.58
N ARG A 53 -0.16 -9.75 5.22
CA ARG A 53 -1.24 -10.71 4.97
C ARG A 53 -2.02 -11.02 6.24
N SER A 54 -1.34 -11.06 7.37
CA SER A 54 -1.99 -11.47 8.63
C SER A 54 -3.03 -10.48 9.11
N VAL A 55 -2.95 -9.21 8.71
CA VAL A 55 -3.95 -8.23 9.12
C VAL A 55 -5.13 -8.15 8.16
N GLY A 56 -5.15 -8.99 7.13
CA GLY A 56 -6.29 -9.08 6.22
C GLY A 56 -6.12 -8.42 4.88
N ILE A 57 -4.93 -7.94 4.57
CA ILE A 57 -4.66 -7.36 3.25
C ILE A 57 -4.51 -8.51 2.26
N LEU A 58 -5.30 -8.48 1.19
CA LEU A 58 -5.32 -9.53 0.19
C LEU A 58 -4.32 -9.29 -0.94
N GLU A 59 -4.03 -8.03 -1.24
CA GLU A 59 -3.08 -7.68 -2.28
C GLU A 59 -2.47 -6.34 -1.96
N MET A 60 -1.21 -6.19 -2.28
CA MET A 60 -0.50 -4.92 -2.15
C MET A 60 0.46 -4.80 -3.33
N GLU A 61 0.39 -3.68 -4.02
CA GLU A 61 1.30 -3.37 -5.11
C GLU A 61 1.86 -1.98 -4.90
N ILE A 62 3.11 -1.78 -5.29
CA ILE A 62 3.72 -0.45 -5.26
C ILE A 62 4.21 -0.15 -6.66
N TYR A 63 3.79 0.99 -7.19
CA TYR A 63 4.21 1.49 -8.49
C TYR A 63 5.10 2.71 -8.28
N ILE A 64 5.98 2.97 -9.22
CA ILE A 64 6.90 4.09 -9.12
C ILE A 64 6.93 4.88 -10.41
N SER A 65 6.97 6.19 -10.29
CA SER A 65 7.17 7.10 -11.41
C SER A 65 8.11 8.20 -10.93
N GLY A 66 9.34 8.22 -11.46
CA GLY A 66 10.36 9.14 -10.96
C GLY A 66 10.70 8.83 -9.51
N PHE A 67 10.47 9.80 -8.64
CA PHE A 67 10.70 9.59 -7.19
C PHE A 67 9.38 9.49 -6.43
N GLN A 68 8.26 9.40 -7.13
CA GLN A 68 6.96 9.27 -6.47
C GLN A 68 6.50 7.81 -6.55
N VAL A 69 6.06 7.27 -5.43
CA VAL A 69 5.57 5.91 -5.37
C VAL A 69 4.09 5.89 -4.98
N PHE A 70 3.40 4.88 -5.49
CA PHE A 70 1.97 4.71 -5.29
C PHE A 70 1.73 3.29 -4.82
N MET A 71 0.95 3.15 -3.75
CA MET A 71 0.64 1.84 -3.20
C MET A 71 -0.83 1.55 -3.40
N ILE A 72 -1.14 0.39 -3.93
CA ILE A 72 -2.50 -0.08 -4.10
C ILE A 72 -2.71 -1.27 -3.19
N ILE A 73 -3.73 -1.19 -2.34
CA ILE A 73 -4.04 -2.24 -1.38
C ILE A 73 -5.47 -2.70 -1.63
N GLU A 74 -5.67 -4.02 -1.66
CA GLU A 74 -7.01 -4.60 -1.79
C GLU A 74 -7.33 -5.43 -0.56
N THR A 75 -8.54 -5.26 -0.05
CA THR A 75 -8.98 -5.89 1.18
C THR A 75 -10.41 -6.39 1.04
N PRO A 76 -10.88 -7.26 1.95
CA PRO A 76 -12.31 -7.55 2.01
C PRO A 76 -13.11 -6.28 2.32
N LEU A 77 -14.40 -6.32 2.03
CA LEU A 77 -15.25 -5.15 2.22
C LEU A 77 -15.35 -4.72 3.69
N ASP A 78 -15.26 -5.67 4.61
CA ASP A 78 -15.38 -5.38 6.04
C ASP A 78 -14.06 -5.05 6.72
N PHE A 79 -13.01 -4.88 5.95
CA PHE A 79 -11.69 -4.53 6.49
C PHE A 79 -11.75 -3.17 7.19
N ASP A 80 -11.24 -3.11 8.42
CA ASP A 80 -11.18 -1.86 9.18
C ASP A 80 -9.75 -1.34 9.13
N TRP A 81 -9.58 -0.25 8.41
CA TRP A 81 -8.25 0.31 8.12
C TRP A 81 -7.47 0.66 9.39
N GLU A 82 -8.13 1.40 10.29
CA GLU A 82 -7.40 1.88 11.47
C GLU A 82 -6.97 0.74 12.38
N THR A 83 -7.86 -0.20 12.61
CA THR A 83 -7.51 -1.35 13.44
C THR A 83 -6.40 -2.18 12.82
N ALA A 84 -6.51 -2.44 11.51
CA ALA A 84 -5.52 -3.28 10.83
C ALA A 84 -4.16 -2.60 10.81
N MET A 85 -4.11 -1.31 10.52
CA MET A 85 -2.84 -0.60 10.45
C MET A 85 -2.20 -0.47 11.82
N ASN A 86 -3.00 -0.28 12.86
CA ASN A 86 -2.47 -0.27 14.21
C ASN A 86 -1.87 -1.62 14.58
N THR A 87 -2.57 -2.72 14.27
CA THR A 87 -2.06 -4.06 14.53
C THR A 87 -0.76 -4.28 13.76
N LEU A 88 -0.74 -3.92 12.48
CA LEU A 88 0.42 -4.12 11.64
C LEU A 88 1.66 -3.44 12.21
N SER A 89 1.50 -2.22 12.71
CA SER A 89 2.64 -1.45 13.21
C SER A 89 3.33 -2.10 14.40
N HIS A 90 2.67 -3.05 15.07
CA HIS A 90 3.23 -3.73 16.23
C HIS A 90 3.69 -5.16 15.93
N LEU A 91 3.59 -5.61 14.67
CA LEU A 91 4.00 -6.96 14.32
C LEU A 91 5.53 -7.07 14.24
N PRO A 92 6.06 -8.30 14.35
CA PRO A 92 7.52 -8.49 14.35
C PRO A 92 8.16 -7.89 13.12
N LYS A 93 9.25 -7.17 13.33
CA LYS A 93 10.08 -6.56 12.29
C LYS A 93 9.45 -5.38 11.58
N GLN A 94 8.18 -5.06 11.83
CA GLN A 94 7.52 -3.98 11.10
C GLN A 94 8.16 -2.62 11.41
N ALA A 95 8.41 -2.34 12.70
CA ALA A 95 9.01 -1.07 13.08
C ALA A 95 10.41 -0.93 12.50
N GLU A 96 11.20 -2.01 12.52
CA GLU A 96 12.53 -1.99 11.95
C GLU A 96 12.50 -1.76 10.44
N TRP A 97 11.56 -2.40 9.75
CA TRP A 97 11.39 -2.20 8.32
C TRP A 97 11.02 -0.75 8.01
N GLU A 98 10.07 -0.19 8.76
CA GLU A 98 9.64 1.20 8.54
C GLU A 98 10.81 2.16 8.77
N GLU A 99 11.61 1.91 9.77
CA GLU A 99 12.77 2.76 10.03
C GLU A 99 13.79 2.64 8.90
N TYR A 100 14.03 1.43 8.43
CA TYR A 100 15.00 1.20 7.36
C TYR A 100 14.57 1.91 6.07
N VAL A 101 13.30 1.71 5.64
CA VAL A 101 12.86 2.31 4.38
C VAL A 101 12.70 3.83 4.50
N SER A 102 12.56 4.35 5.73
CA SER A 102 12.49 5.80 5.93
C SER A 102 13.73 6.52 5.44
N GLU A 103 14.85 5.84 5.37
CA GLU A 103 16.08 6.44 4.85
C GLU A 103 15.95 6.80 3.39
N PHE A 104 15.04 6.18 2.67
CA PHE A 104 14.81 6.42 1.25
C PHE A 104 13.60 7.31 0.99
N GLN A 105 12.79 7.55 2.01
CA GLN A 105 11.49 8.20 1.86
C GLN A 105 11.51 9.60 2.45
N GLU A 106 10.71 10.50 1.86
CA GLU A 106 10.51 11.83 2.43
C GLU A 106 9.42 11.71 3.48
N CYS A 107 9.83 11.55 4.72
CA CYS A 107 8.88 11.40 5.82
C CYS A 107 9.54 11.83 7.12
N ALA A 108 8.72 12.05 8.15
CA ALA A 108 9.24 12.36 9.47
C ALA A 108 9.88 11.12 10.08
N PRO A 109 10.90 11.30 10.93
CA PRO A 109 11.54 10.15 11.58
C PRO A 109 10.54 9.35 12.40
N LYS A 110 10.70 8.02 12.38
CA LYS A 110 9.89 7.09 13.16
C LYS A 110 8.41 7.08 12.78
N SER A 111 8.10 7.54 11.58
CA SER A 111 6.71 7.46 11.10
C SER A 111 6.33 6.01 10.84
N THR A 112 5.10 5.68 11.17
CA THR A 112 4.54 4.38 10.79
C THR A 112 4.11 4.43 9.33
N SER A 113 3.80 3.27 8.76
CA SER A 113 3.34 3.20 7.38
C SER A 113 2.09 4.07 7.18
N ALA A 114 1.14 4.00 8.12
CA ALA A 114 -0.08 4.78 8.00
C ALA A 114 0.17 6.28 8.08
N GLU A 115 1.23 6.69 8.77
CA GLU A 115 1.54 8.11 8.91
C GLU A 115 2.23 8.69 7.68
N LYS A 116 3.09 7.91 7.03
CA LYS A 116 3.89 8.45 5.92
C LYS A 116 3.24 8.26 4.56
N TRP A 117 2.39 7.28 4.38
CA TRP A 117 1.67 7.06 3.14
C TRP A 117 0.36 7.82 3.18
N LYS A 118 0.13 8.68 2.19
CA LYS A 118 -1.08 9.50 2.16
C LYS A 118 -2.16 8.79 1.37
N LEU A 119 -3.32 8.60 2.00
CA LEU A 119 -4.48 8.04 1.31
C LEU A 119 -4.95 9.00 0.22
N MET A 120 -5.32 8.44 -0.91
CA MET A 120 -5.79 9.20 -2.06
C MET A 120 -7.26 8.97 -2.27
N GLU A 121 -7.93 9.99 -2.75
CA GLU A 121 -9.35 9.93 -3.05
C GLU A 121 -9.54 9.47 -4.48
N ARG A 122 -10.49 8.54 -4.71
CA ARG A 122 -10.81 8.14 -6.07
C ARG A 122 -11.67 9.24 -6.69
N MET A 123 -11.16 9.92 -7.69
CA MET A 123 -11.90 11.02 -8.31
C MET A 123 -12.67 10.58 -9.55
N PHE A 124 -12.38 9.43 -10.12
CA PHE A 124 -13.06 8.95 -11.32
C PHE A 124 -13.25 7.44 -11.25
N TYR A 125 -14.40 6.99 -11.62
CA TYR A 125 -14.70 5.57 -11.75
C TYR A 125 -15.45 5.38 -13.06
N LEU A 126 -15.03 4.42 -13.85
CA LEU A 126 -15.55 4.25 -15.21
C LEU A 126 -17.02 3.89 -15.24
N TYR A 127 -17.48 3.11 -14.28
CA TYR A 127 -18.85 2.63 -14.29
C TYR A 127 -19.71 3.41 -13.30
N ALA A 128 -21.02 3.53 -13.62
CA ALA A 128 -21.92 4.15 -12.70
C ALA A 128 -21.96 3.34 -11.41
N VAL A 129 -21.88 4.04 -10.29
CA VAL A 129 -21.84 3.38 -8.99
C VAL A 129 -23.26 3.07 -8.54
N SER A 130 -23.50 1.81 -8.19
CA SER A 130 -24.75 1.41 -7.57
C SER A 130 -24.57 1.51 -6.07
N TYR A 131 -25.32 2.41 -5.46
CA TYR A 131 -25.20 2.59 -4.01
C TYR A 131 -25.97 1.57 -3.21
N THR A 132 -26.70 0.69 -3.90
CA THR A 132 -27.50 -0.29 -3.18
C THR A 132 -26.66 -1.30 -2.44
N HIS A 133 -25.43 -1.55 -2.92
CA HIS A 133 -24.57 -2.50 -2.24
C HIS A 133 -23.39 -1.84 -1.54
N LEU A 134 -23.39 -0.52 -1.47
CA LEU A 134 -22.37 0.16 -0.72
C LEU A 134 -22.91 0.44 0.63
N THR A 135 -22.16 0.12 1.60
CA THR A 135 -22.58 0.41 2.91
C THR A 135 -22.16 1.76 3.38
N LEU A 136 -21.90 2.59 2.49
CA LEU A 136 -21.43 3.79 2.84
C LEU A 136 -22.30 4.62 3.32
N PRO A 137 -22.01 4.95 4.05
CA PRO A 137 -22.72 5.77 4.54
C PRO A 137 -22.89 6.89 3.84
N THR A 138 -23.16 6.83 3.77
CA THR A 138 -23.29 7.44 3.40
C THR A 138 -23.15 8.59 3.19
N LYS A 139 -22.75 9.04 3.18
CA LYS A 139 -22.49 10.08 2.99
C LYS A 139 -22.18 10.48 1.98
N LEU A 140 -22.46 10.50 1.47
CA LEU A 140 -22.17 10.73 0.56
C LEU A 140 -22.66 11.47 -0.02
N GLU A 141 -22.85 11.79 0.21
CA GLU A 141 -23.21 12.28 -0.24
C GLU A 141 -23.18 12.76 -0.52
#